data_3ae9503440923f561aa83b735b6182f3
#
_entry.id   3ae9503440923f561aa83b735b6182f3
#
_cell.length_a   1.000
_cell.length_b   1.000
_cell.length_c   1.000
_cell.angle_alpha   90.00
_cell.angle_beta   90.00
_cell.angle_gamma   90.00
#
_symmetry.space_group_name_H-M   'P 1'
#
loop_
_entity.id
_entity.type
_entity.pdbx_description
1 polymer ?
#
loop_
_entity_poly.entity_id
_entity_poly.type
_entity_poly.pdbx_seq_one_letter_code
_entity_poly.pdbx_strand_id
1 'polypeptide(L)'
;LPEPKIGTAAVATGMHRLAREVGLKSAMALLLTAGSIDAERARHLGLVAEVVPQSDVMAAARKIAERIMRCAPLAVQATKQCVLEGLNYAGVPAAQQAQEAGKFERLDVMLKSDDIREGLNAFMEKRRPEWTGR
;
A
#
# COMPACT_ATOMS: atom_id res chain seq x y z
N LEU A 1 -0.42 19.95 -5.60
CA LEU A 1 1.01 20.28 -5.75
C LEU A 1 1.14 21.60 -6.53
N PRO A 2 0.98 22.77 -5.86
CA PRO A 2 0.90 24.07 -6.54
C PRO A 2 2.28 24.69 -6.84
N GLU A 3 3.36 23.99 -6.56
CA GLU A 3 4.73 24.49 -6.59
C GLU A 3 5.11 25.19 -7.90
N PRO A 4 4.71 24.73 -9.10
CA PRO A 4 5.05 25.43 -10.34
C PRO A 4 4.46 26.85 -10.44
N LYS A 5 3.34 27.11 -9.77
CA LYS A 5 2.72 28.47 -9.74
C LYS A 5 3.54 29.50 -8.96
N ILE A 6 4.42 29.03 -8.08
CA ILE A 6 5.31 29.86 -7.28
C ILE A 6 6.78 29.74 -7.65
N GLY A 7 7.07 29.17 -8.83
CA GLY A 7 8.43 29.11 -9.37
C GLY A 7 9.31 28.01 -8.78
N THR A 8 8.74 26.98 -8.16
CA THR A 8 9.48 25.83 -7.61
C THR A 8 8.90 24.50 -8.08
N ALA A 9 9.42 23.38 -7.60
CA ALA A 9 8.94 22.03 -7.88
C ALA A 9 8.67 21.28 -6.57
N ALA A 10 7.87 20.21 -6.61
CA ALA A 10 7.53 19.37 -5.46
C ALA A 10 8.72 18.53 -4.99
N VAL A 11 9.84 19.19 -4.61
CA VAL A 11 11.14 18.57 -4.31
C VAL A 11 11.14 17.67 -3.08
N ALA A 12 10.20 17.84 -2.16
CA ALA A 12 10.02 16.98 -0.99
C ALA A 12 9.38 15.61 -1.36
N THR A 13 9.87 14.97 -2.42
CA THR A 13 9.46 13.65 -2.96
C THR A 13 8.09 13.62 -3.67
N GLY A 14 7.29 14.68 -3.64
CA GLY A 14 5.94 14.69 -4.21
C GLY A 14 5.89 14.29 -5.67
N MET A 15 6.79 14.82 -6.51
CA MET A 15 6.85 14.47 -7.94
C MET A 15 7.19 13.00 -8.17
N HIS A 16 8.09 12.42 -7.39
CA HIS A 16 8.50 11.01 -7.54
C HIS A 16 7.40 10.05 -7.08
N ARG A 17 6.71 10.39 -5.98
CA ARG A 17 5.60 9.59 -5.45
C ARG A 17 4.41 9.63 -6.39
N LEU A 18 3.98 10.83 -6.79
CA LEU A 18 2.80 10.97 -7.64
C LEU A 18 2.92 10.18 -8.95
N ALA A 19 4.09 10.21 -9.61
CA ALA A 19 4.30 9.46 -10.85
C ALA A 19 4.19 7.93 -10.67
N ARG A 20 4.55 7.42 -9.49
CA ARG A 20 4.40 5.99 -9.15
C ARG A 20 2.96 5.60 -8.84
N GLU A 21 2.22 6.51 -8.19
CA GLU A 21 0.83 6.26 -7.78
C GLU A 21 -0.15 6.31 -8.95
N VAL A 22 -0.07 7.35 -9.80
CA VAL A 22 -1.11 7.61 -10.81
C VAL A 22 -0.64 7.41 -12.26
N GLY A 23 0.60 6.98 -12.43
CA GLY A 23 1.24 6.83 -13.74
C GLY A 23 1.69 8.16 -14.35
N LEU A 24 2.65 8.06 -15.30
CA LEU A 24 3.41 9.20 -15.81
C LEU A 24 2.53 10.32 -16.38
N LYS A 25 1.56 9.98 -17.22
CA LYS A 25 0.77 11.02 -17.94
C LYS A 25 -0.12 11.81 -16.98
N SER A 26 -0.78 11.14 -16.05
CA SER A 26 -1.63 11.79 -15.05
C SER A 26 -0.80 12.63 -14.09
N ALA A 27 0.36 12.12 -13.66
CA ALA A 27 1.29 12.85 -12.82
C ALA A 27 1.80 14.12 -13.50
N MET A 28 2.25 14.02 -14.76
CA MET A 28 2.72 15.18 -15.54
C MET A 28 1.63 16.23 -15.72
N ALA A 29 0.39 15.82 -16.01
CA ALA A 29 -0.72 16.75 -16.13
C ALA A 29 -0.95 17.52 -14.82
N LEU A 30 -0.96 16.85 -13.67
CA LEU A 30 -1.17 17.47 -12.37
C LEU A 30 0.03 18.34 -11.94
N LEU A 31 1.25 17.84 -12.11
CA LEU A 31 2.46 18.52 -11.66
C LEU A 31 2.77 19.76 -12.49
N LEU A 32 2.68 19.69 -13.83
CA LEU A 32 3.06 20.79 -14.70
C LEU A 32 2.02 21.91 -14.74
N THR A 33 0.74 21.57 -14.60
CA THR A 33 -0.33 22.57 -14.59
C THR A 33 -0.63 23.11 -13.20
N ALA A 34 -0.09 22.46 -12.15
CA ALA A 34 -0.48 22.70 -10.75
C ALA A 34 -2.01 22.70 -10.56
N GLY A 35 -2.67 21.83 -11.31
CA GLY A 35 -4.12 21.67 -11.31
C GLY A 35 -4.64 21.01 -10.04
N SER A 36 -5.92 21.25 -9.74
CA SER A 36 -6.65 20.56 -8.69
C SER A 36 -7.56 19.51 -9.31
N ILE A 37 -7.80 18.44 -8.59
CA ILE A 37 -8.76 17.38 -8.93
C ILE A 37 -9.72 17.19 -7.76
N ASP A 38 -10.93 16.73 -8.05
CA ASP A 38 -11.90 16.34 -7.02
C ASP A 38 -11.62 14.92 -6.49
N ALA A 39 -12.35 14.53 -5.48
CA ALA A 39 -12.20 13.23 -4.81
C ALA A 39 -12.48 12.05 -5.75
N GLU A 40 -13.51 12.17 -6.62
CA GLU A 40 -13.84 11.11 -7.57
C GLU A 40 -12.74 10.94 -8.64
N ARG A 41 -12.17 12.04 -9.12
CA ARG A 41 -11.03 11.96 -10.03
C ARG A 41 -9.81 11.35 -9.34
N ALA A 42 -9.55 11.69 -8.07
CA ALA A 42 -8.49 11.08 -7.27
C ALA A 42 -8.69 9.56 -7.14
N ARG A 43 -9.93 9.11 -6.91
CA ARG A 43 -10.29 7.68 -6.88
C ARG A 43 -10.02 6.98 -8.23
N HIS A 44 -10.46 7.58 -9.33
CA HIS A 44 -10.20 7.05 -10.68
C HIS A 44 -8.71 6.94 -11.02
N LEU A 45 -7.90 7.83 -10.48
CA LEU A 45 -6.44 7.80 -10.65
C LEU A 45 -5.72 6.85 -9.69
N GLY A 46 -6.42 6.26 -8.72
CA GLY A 46 -5.83 5.38 -7.74
C GLY A 46 -5.14 6.08 -6.56
N LEU A 47 -5.27 7.42 -6.44
CA LEU A 47 -4.71 8.18 -5.31
C LEU A 47 -5.39 7.90 -3.98
N VAL A 48 -6.66 7.54 -4.01
CA VAL A 48 -7.45 7.15 -2.84
C VAL A 48 -8.22 5.87 -3.16
N ALA A 49 -8.39 5.02 -2.16
CA ALA A 49 -9.06 3.72 -2.32
C ALA A 49 -10.59 3.87 -2.38
N GLU A 50 -11.16 4.83 -1.64
CA GLU A 50 -12.60 5.02 -1.50
C GLU A 50 -12.92 6.51 -1.34
N VAL A 51 -14.10 6.91 -1.79
CA VAL A 51 -14.68 8.25 -1.59
C VAL A 51 -16.02 8.08 -0.90
N VAL A 52 -16.20 8.77 0.20
CA VAL A 52 -17.42 8.77 1.01
C VAL A 52 -17.75 10.20 1.44
N PRO A 53 -18.97 10.49 1.89
CA PRO A 53 -19.31 11.77 2.50
C PRO A 53 -18.35 12.10 3.66
N GLN A 54 -18.05 13.38 3.86
CA GLN A 54 -17.10 13.82 4.88
C GLN A 54 -17.45 13.33 6.29
N SER A 55 -18.75 13.26 6.63
CA SER A 55 -19.22 12.69 7.89
C SER A 55 -18.82 11.24 8.11
N ASP A 56 -18.62 10.49 7.04
CA ASP A 56 -18.47 9.03 7.07
C ASP A 56 -17.01 8.58 6.93
N VAL A 57 -16.08 9.50 6.66
CA VAL A 57 -14.66 9.20 6.42
C VAL A 57 -14.05 8.36 7.54
N MET A 58 -14.28 8.75 8.80
CA MET A 58 -13.74 8.02 9.94
C MET A 58 -14.36 6.63 10.11
N ALA A 59 -15.65 6.50 9.83
CA ALA A 59 -16.34 5.20 9.87
C ALA A 59 -15.83 4.27 8.77
N ALA A 60 -15.67 4.78 7.54
CA ALA A 60 -15.09 4.02 6.42
C ALA A 60 -13.65 3.59 6.71
N ALA A 61 -12.81 4.49 7.22
CA ALA A 61 -11.43 4.16 7.59
C ALA A 61 -11.36 3.08 8.69
N ARG A 62 -12.20 3.17 9.72
CA ARG A 62 -12.29 2.15 10.79
C ARG A 62 -12.72 0.81 10.24
N LYS A 63 -13.70 0.77 9.33
CA LYS A 63 -14.15 -0.46 8.68
C LYS A 63 -13.03 -1.15 7.89
N ILE A 64 -12.19 -0.39 7.20
CA ILE A 64 -11.00 -0.93 6.52
C ILE A 64 -10.01 -1.48 7.56
N ALA A 65 -9.70 -0.72 8.61
CA ALA A 65 -8.80 -1.15 9.68
C ALA A 65 -9.26 -2.44 10.35
N GLU A 66 -10.57 -2.56 10.65
CA GLU A 66 -11.16 -3.79 11.22
C GLU A 66 -11.01 -5.00 10.29
N ARG A 67 -11.12 -4.80 8.97
CA ARG A 67 -10.87 -5.87 8.00
C ARG A 67 -9.41 -6.30 8.01
N ILE A 68 -8.48 -5.36 8.10
CA ILE A 68 -7.03 -5.63 8.20
C ILE A 68 -6.74 -6.40 9.51
N MET A 69 -7.34 -6.01 10.62
CA MET A 69 -7.17 -6.64 11.94
C MET A 69 -7.67 -8.09 12.00
N ARG A 70 -8.50 -8.53 11.05
CA ARG A 70 -8.91 -9.94 10.93
C ARG A 70 -7.86 -10.81 10.25
N CYS A 71 -6.88 -10.23 9.60
CA CYS A 71 -5.80 -10.95 8.92
C CYS A 71 -4.65 -11.23 9.91
N ALA A 72 -3.82 -12.24 9.59
CA ALA A 72 -2.62 -12.53 10.37
C ALA A 72 -1.69 -11.31 10.44
N PRO A 73 -1.34 -10.80 11.63
CA PRO A 73 -0.63 -9.53 11.77
C PRO A 73 0.74 -9.53 11.11
N LEU A 74 1.48 -10.63 11.20
CA LEU A 74 2.79 -10.75 10.55
C LEU A 74 2.66 -10.80 9.02
N ALA A 75 1.62 -11.43 8.49
CA ALA A 75 1.37 -11.46 7.04
C ALA A 75 1.02 -10.06 6.50
N VAL A 76 0.23 -9.27 7.25
CA VAL A 76 -0.07 -7.88 6.90
C VAL A 76 1.20 -7.03 6.88
N GLN A 77 2.07 -7.17 7.90
CA GLN A 77 3.33 -6.42 7.99
C GLN A 77 4.29 -6.82 6.85
N ALA A 78 4.45 -8.12 6.58
CA ALA A 78 5.27 -8.64 5.49
C ALA A 78 4.78 -8.15 4.13
N THR A 79 3.48 -8.27 3.85
CA THR A 79 2.89 -7.80 2.60
C THR A 79 3.14 -6.30 2.41
N LYS A 80 2.92 -5.49 3.45
CA LYS A 80 3.16 -4.03 3.38
C LYS A 80 4.63 -3.72 3.08
N GLN A 81 5.58 -4.39 3.74
CA GLN A 81 7.00 -4.21 3.47
C GLN A 81 7.33 -4.60 2.03
N CYS A 82 6.97 -5.80 1.59
CA CYS A 82 7.26 -6.29 0.25
C CYS A 82 6.70 -5.38 -0.85
N VAL A 83 5.48 -4.86 -0.67
CA VAL A 83 4.89 -3.92 -1.64
C VAL A 83 5.65 -2.59 -1.67
N LEU A 84 5.86 -1.95 -0.51
CA LEU A 84 6.46 -0.62 -0.46
C LEU A 84 7.96 -0.63 -0.84
N GLU A 85 8.72 -1.58 -0.34
CA GLU A 85 10.15 -1.69 -0.65
C GLU A 85 10.38 -2.29 -2.03
N GLY A 86 9.50 -3.19 -2.49
CA GLY A 86 9.53 -3.76 -3.84
C GLY A 86 9.46 -2.72 -4.94
N LEU A 87 8.77 -1.59 -4.71
CA LEU A 87 8.73 -0.46 -5.64
C LEU A 87 10.09 0.24 -5.86
N ASN A 88 11.09 -0.03 -5.03
CA ASN A 88 12.45 0.53 -5.19
C ASN A 88 13.33 -0.28 -6.16
N TYR A 89 12.87 -1.43 -6.60
CA TYR A 89 13.59 -2.28 -7.55
C TYR A 89 13.16 -1.98 -9.00
N ALA A 90 14.03 -2.31 -9.94
CA ALA A 90 13.85 -2.02 -11.36
C ALA A 90 12.74 -2.84 -12.06
N GLY A 91 11.89 -3.51 -11.29
CA GLY A 91 10.73 -4.28 -11.76
C GLY A 91 10.54 -5.55 -10.95
N VAL A 92 9.49 -6.29 -11.27
CA VAL A 92 9.10 -7.50 -10.53
C VAL A 92 10.21 -8.55 -10.44
N PRO A 93 10.98 -8.87 -11.51
CA PRO A 93 12.06 -9.86 -11.40
C PRO A 93 13.15 -9.47 -10.39
N ALA A 94 13.54 -8.19 -10.36
CA ALA A 94 14.55 -7.69 -9.42
C ALA A 94 14.02 -7.68 -7.97
N ALA A 95 12.76 -7.32 -7.77
CA ALA A 95 12.10 -7.39 -6.46
C ALA A 95 12.00 -8.84 -5.96
N GLN A 96 11.69 -9.80 -6.85
CA GLN A 96 11.65 -11.21 -6.53
C GLN A 96 13.01 -11.77 -6.14
N GLN A 97 14.07 -11.43 -6.87
CA GLN A 97 15.45 -11.80 -6.51
C GLN A 97 15.85 -11.25 -5.13
N ALA A 98 15.46 -10.00 -4.83
CA ALA A 98 15.68 -9.43 -3.51
C ALA A 98 14.92 -10.17 -2.40
N GLN A 99 13.69 -10.61 -2.69
CA GLN A 99 12.91 -11.44 -1.78
C GLN A 99 13.59 -12.79 -1.53
N GLU A 100 14.03 -13.47 -2.56
CA GLU A 100 14.74 -14.76 -2.47
C GLU A 100 16.09 -14.61 -1.73
N ALA A 101 16.71 -13.44 -1.83
CA ALA A 101 17.94 -13.10 -1.10
C ALA A 101 17.69 -12.61 0.36
N GLY A 102 16.47 -12.74 0.89
CA GLY A 102 16.13 -12.38 2.28
C GLY A 102 16.23 -10.87 2.58
N LYS A 103 15.98 -10.00 1.59
CA LYS A 103 16.06 -8.54 1.80
C LYS A 103 14.81 -7.97 2.50
N PHE A 104 13.76 -8.75 2.67
CA PHE A 104 12.52 -8.33 3.31
C PHE A 104 12.37 -9.01 4.68
N GLU A 105 12.91 -8.40 5.73
CA GLU A 105 12.96 -8.96 7.08
C GLU A 105 11.59 -9.42 7.61
N ARG A 106 10.54 -8.63 7.37
CA ARG A 106 9.18 -8.97 7.83
C ARG A 106 8.64 -10.21 7.15
N LEU A 107 9.02 -10.45 5.90
CA LEU A 107 8.67 -11.67 5.18
C LEU A 107 9.33 -12.89 5.83
N ASP A 108 10.62 -12.80 6.17
CA ASP A 108 11.35 -13.89 6.81
C ASP A 108 10.77 -14.22 8.20
N VAL A 109 10.38 -13.19 8.96
CA VAL A 109 9.69 -13.37 10.25
C VAL A 109 8.35 -14.07 10.05
N MET A 110 7.54 -13.62 9.10
CA MET A 110 6.24 -14.19 8.79
C MET A 110 6.36 -15.67 8.37
N LEU A 111 7.33 -16.00 7.50
CA LEU A 111 7.55 -17.37 7.00
C LEU A 111 7.93 -18.38 8.11
N LYS A 112 8.44 -17.89 9.24
CA LYS A 112 8.81 -18.72 10.40
C LYS A 112 7.76 -18.72 11.50
N SER A 113 6.66 -17.98 11.34
CA SER A 113 5.66 -17.79 12.38
C SER A 113 4.74 -19.00 12.53
N ASP A 114 4.16 -19.13 13.74
CA ASP A 114 3.12 -20.11 14.01
C ASP A 114 1.81 -19.78 13.28
N ASP A 115 1.58 -18.51 12.98
CA ASP A 115 0.39 -18.04 12.27
C ASP A 115 0.26 -18.66 10.85
N ILE A 116 1.37 -19.00 10.17
CA ILE A 116 1.31 -19.74 8.89
C ILE A 116 0.65 -21.09 9.08
N ARG A 117 1.06 -21.85 10.10
CA ARG A 117 0.51 -23.19 10.38
C ARG A 117 -0.95 -23.09 10.78
N GLU A 118 -1.25 -22.12 11.66
CA GLU A 118 -2.63 -21.85 12.09
C GLU A 118 -3.53 -21.52 10.89
N GLY A 119 -3.07 -20.65 9.99
CA GLY A 119 -3.83 -20.29 8.78
C GLY A 119 -4.15 -21.48 7.89
N LEU A 120 -3.18 -22.36 7.66
CA LEU A 120 -3.35 -23.59 6.88
C LEU A 120 -4.31 -24.57 7.56
N ASN A 121 -4.15 -24.80 8.86
CA ASN A 121 -5.01 -25.71 9.63
C ASN A 121 -6.44 -25.19 9.68
N ALA A 122 -6.64 -23.93 10.00
CA ALA A 122 -7.96 -23.30 10.04
C ALA A 122 -8.68 -23.37 8.68
N PHE A 123 -7.93 -23.17 7.58
CA PHE A 123 -8.47 -23.32 6.23
C PHE A 123 -8.94 -24.75 5.94
N MET A 124 -8.12 -25.77 6.27
CA MET A 124 -8.48 -27.19 6.08
C MET A 124 -9.66 -27.60 6.94
N GLU A 125 -9.72 -27.10 8.18
CA GLU A 125 -10.77 -27.39 9.15
C GLU A 125 -12.03 -26.54 8.96
N LYS A 126 -12.03 -25.58 8.00
CA LYS A 126 -13.13 -24.65 7.71
C LYS A 126 -13.58 -23.84 8.94
N ARG A 127 -12.66 -23.49 9.83
CA ARG A 127 -12.87 -22.64 11.00
C ARG A 127 -12.20 -21.27 10.84
N ARG A 128 -12.51 -20.37 11.74
CA ARG A 128 -11.78 -19.09 11.82
C ARG A 128 -10.40 -19.32 12.44
N PRO A 129 -9.35 -18.71 11.88
CA PRO A 129 -8.02 -18.76 12.48
C PRO A 129 -7.92 -17.90 13.73
N GLU A 130 -7.01 -18.29 14.64
CA GLU A 130 -6.67 -17.57 15.84
C GLU A 130 -5.22 -17.09 15.74
N TRP A 131 -5.05 -15.80 15.43
CA TRP A 131 -3.74 -15.24 15.20
C TRP A 131 -3.01 -14.92 16.49
N THR A 132 -1.77 -15.36 16.61
CA THR A 132 -0.91 -15.11 17.79
C THR A 132 0.10 -13.99 17.54
N GLY A 133 0.44 -13.69 16.28
CA GLY A 133 1.45 -12.70 15.92
C GLY A 133 2.88 -13.15 16.18
N ARG A 134 3.13 -14.45 16.28
CA ARG A 134 4.45 -15.03 16.60
C ARG A 134 4.71 -16.34 15.85
#